data_1294d833cd9adf1256c1542af22f6014
#
_entry.id   1294d833cd9adf1256c1542af22f6014
#
_cell.length_a   1.000
_cell.length_b   1.000
_cell.length_c   1.000
_cell.angle_alpha   90.00
_cell.angle_beta   90.00
_cell.angle_gamma   90.00
#
_symmetry.space_group_name_H-M   'P 1'
#
loop_
_entity.id
_entity.type
_entity.pdbx_description
1 polymer ?
#
loop_
_entity_poly.entity_id
_entity_poly.type
_entity_poly.pdbx_seq_one_letter_code
_entity_poly.pdbx_strand_id
1 'polypeptide(L)'
;MYSHLLHYQSLPEKRLAALMADLFGVHLVTATIARISQDCAERFLGFAETVRDHVTAAPVKHLDETGFRIGGKAQWLHIASTILLTFYRVAAKRGSLLENVTGIVVHDHWKPCYTLKGVLHALCNAHHLRELKVLVEIEKEDWALQMQRLLRRACHAASLARELDVALKPSLIALIARRYDAIVADGLAFHQAQPALTKTRPRGRRPRRAGHNLLLRLSTHRQDVLRFLADPRVPFTNNLAERDGRMMKLRQKISGGFRFEAGAKDFPVIRSALSTARKQGWEILATLTGDPDHLIAKLRPG
;
A
#
# COMPACT_ATOMS: atom_id res chain seq x y z
N MET A 1 26.87 7.94 -1.84
CA MET A 1 26.44 8.63 -3.07
C MET A 1 25.87 7.64 -4.12
N TYR A 2 26.57 6.58 -4.55
CA TYR A 2 26.09 5.64 -5.59
C TYR A 2 24.76 4.98 -5.26
N SER A 3 24.61 4.43 -4.06
CA SER A 3 23.36 3.80 -3.61
C SER A 3 22.19 4.79 -3.56
N HIS A 4 22.44 6.07 -3.27
CA HIS A 4 21.44 7.13 -3.36
C HIS A 4 20.97 7.31 -4.81
N LEU A 5 21.89 7.52 -5.75
CA LEU A 5 21.55 7.74 -7.16
C LEU A 5 20.86 6.51 -7.79
N LEU A 6 21.34 5.31 -7.48
CA LEU A 6 20.80 4.07 -8.02
C LEU A 6 19.43 3.70 -7.43
N HIS A 7 19.29 3.72 -6.11
CA HIS A 7 18.10 3.22 -5.43
C HIS A 7 17.09 4.30 -5.06
N TYR A 8 17.53 5.51 -4.71
CA TYR A 8 16.61 6.59 -4.36
C TYR A 8 16.16 7.38 -5.59
N GLN A 9 17.09 7.75 -6.49
CA GLN A 9 16.80 8.47 -7.73
C GLN A 9 16.44 7.55 -8.90
N SER A 10 16.61 6.24 -8.73
CA SER A 10 16.30 5.21 -9.74
C SER A 10 17.11 5.34 -11.04
N LEU A 11 18.31 5.92 -11.01
CA LEU A 11 19.17 6.00 -12.19
C LEU A 11 19.63 4.60 -12.65
N PRO A 12 19.56 4.28 -13.94
CA PRO A 12 20.13 3.04 -14.47
C PRO A 12 21.67 3.00 -14.29
N GLU A 13 22.24 1.83 -14.03
CA GLU A 13 23.68 1.66 -13.78
C GLU A 13 24.56 2.31 -14.85
N LYS A 14 24.25 2.13 -16.14
CA LYS A 14 24.99 2.75 -17.24
C LYS A 14 24.94 4.27 -17.20
N ARG A 15 23.76 4.84 -16.91
CA ARG A 15 23.61 6.30 -16.80
C ARG A 15 24.31 6.85 -15.58
N LEU A 16 24.30 6.07 -14.47
CA LEU A 16 25.05 6.42 -13.26
C LEU A 16 26.56 6.40 -13.54
N ALA A 17 27.09 5.39 -14.24
CA ALA A 17 28.51 5.33 -14.63
C ALA A 17 28.91 6.54 -15.47
N ALA A 18 28.12 6.88 -16.50
CA ALA A 18 28.36 8.06 -17.34
C ALA A 18 28.31 9.35 -16.52
N LEU A 19 27.29 9.54 -15.65
CA LEU A 19 27.17 10.72 -14.79
C LEU A 19 28.40 10.91 -13.88
N MET A 20 28.94 9.80 -13.34
CA MET A 20 30.11 9.85 -12.47
C MET A 20 31.39 10.22 -13.24
N ALA A 21 31.54 9.71 -14.47
CA ALA A 21 32.64 10.08 -15.33
C ALA A 21 32.58 11.56 -15.73
N ASP A 22 31.40 12.03 -16.18
CA ASP A 22 31.20 13.39 -16.70
C ASP A 22 31.34 14.47 -15.61
N LEU A 23 30.79 14.24 -14.41
CA LEU A 23 30.78 15.26 -13.36
C LEU A 23 31.99 15.20 -12.41
N PHE A 24 32.57 14.01 -12.21
CA PHE A 24 33.60 13.80 -11.18
C PHE A 24 34.87 13.15 -11.70
N GLY A 25 34.96 12.85 -13.00
CA GLY A 25 36.10 12.14 -13.60
C GLY A 25 36.27 10.70 -13.07
N VAL A 26 35.21 10.13 -12.45
CA VAL A 26 35.30 8.80 -11.84
C VAL A 26 34.73 7.76 -12.81
N HIS A 27 35.61 6.98 -13.41
CA HIS A 27 35.26 5.93 -14.36
C HIS A 27 34.96 4.61 -13.66
N LEU A 28 33.70 4.20 -13.67
CA LEU A 28 33.21 2.95 -13.07
C LEU A 28 32.57 2.05 -14.13
N VAL A 29 32.85 0.76 -14.04
CA VAL A 29 32.08 -0.24 -14.79
C VAL A 29 30.80 -0.61 -14.03
N THR A 30 29.76 -1.04 -14.76
CA THR A 30 28.46 -1.41 -14.15
C THR A 30 28.58 -2.52 -13.11
N ALA A 31 29.54 -3.44 -13.29
CA ALA A 31 29.82 -4.51 -12.30
C ALA A 31 30.27 -3.95 -10.94
N THR A 32 31.09 -2.89 -10.92
CA THR A 32 31.48 -2.22 -9.68
C THR A 32 30.29 -1.54 -9.01
N ILE A 33 29.41 -0.89 -9.78
CA ILE A 33 28.19 -0.28 -9.26
C ILE A 33 27.26 -1.34 -8.65
N ALA A 34 27.11 -2.50 -9.32
CA ALA A 34 26.33 -3.63 -8.81
C ALA A 34 26.91 -4.16 -7.49
N ARG A 35 28.24 -4.29 -7.38
CA ARG A 35 28.90 -4.72 -6.13
C ARG A 35 28.69 -3.72 -5.00
N ILE A 36 28.83 -2.42 -5.25
CA ILE A 36 28.52 -1.37 -4.26
C ILE A 36 27.07 -1.46 -3.77
N SER A 37 26.14 -1.80 -4.68
CA SER A 37 24.73 -2.03 -4.30
C SER A 37 24.58 -3.24 -3.39
N GLN A 38 25.21 -4.34 -3.73
CA GLN A 38 25.20 -5.57 -2.94
C GLN A 38 25.80 -5.35 -1.55
N ASP A 39 27.00 -4.78 -1.45
CA ASP A 39 27.66 -4.46 -0.18
C ASP A 39 26.77 -3.55 0.70
N CYS A 40 26.09 -2.59 0.08
CA CYS A 40 25.12 -1.73 0.78
C CYS A 40 23.91 -2.51 1.29
N ALA A 41 23.35 -3.43 0.48
CA ALA A 41 22.23 -4.25 0.89
C ALA A 41 22.60 -5.20 2.03
N GLU A 42 23.74 -5.87 1.93
CA GLU A 42 24.25 -6.76 3.00
C GLU A 42 24.40 -6.00 4.32
N ARG A 43 24.97 -4.80 4.28
CA ARG A 43 25.13 -3.96 5.47
C ARG A 43 23.80 -3.55 6.10
N PHE A 44 22.74 -3.31 5.31
CA PHE A 44 21.42 -2.90 5.80
C PHE A 44 20.44 -4.06 6.04
N LEU A 45 20.86 -5.31 5.90
CA LEU A 45 19.97 -6.46 6.04
C LEU A 45 19.34 -6.52 7.44
N GLY A 46 20.15 -6.45 8.50
CA GLY A 46 19.67 -6.46 9.89
C GLY A 46 18.74 -5.28 10.21
N PHE A 47 19.05 -4.09 9.66
CA PHE A 47 18.16 -2.93 9.78
C PHE A 47 16.80 -3.20 9.13
N ALA A 48 16.78 -3.73 7.90
CA ALA A 48 15.54 -4.03 7.20
C ALA A 48 14.70 -5.11 7.92
N GLU A 49 15.35 -6.11 8.52
CA GLU A 49 14.69 -7.13 9.33
C GLU A 49 14.08 -6.53 10.60
N THR A 50 14.79 -5.65 11.29
CA THR A 50 14.26 -4.91 12.45
C THR A 50 13.04 -4.07 12.06
N VAL A 51 13.12 -3.36 10.93
CA VAL A 51 11.97 -2.60 10.39
C VAL A 51 10.78 -3.54 10.10
N ARG A 52 11.01 -4.72 9.51
CA ARG A 52 9.96 -5.74 9.29
C ARG A 52 9.27 -6.10 10.60
N ASP A 53 10.04 -6.42 11.63
CA ASP A 53 9.52 -6.89 12.91
C ASP A 53 8.71 -5.79 13.61
N HIS A 54 9.18 -4.55 13.60
CA HIS A 54 8.41 -3.41 14.10
C HIS A 54 7.12 -3.17 13.30
N VAL A 55 7.16 -3.25 11.97
CA VAL A 55 5.96 -3.09 11.13
C VAL A 55 4.96 -4.22 11.40
N THR A 56 5.41 -5.47 11.52
CA THR A 56 4.50 -6.61 11.79
C THR A 56 3.83 -6.52 13.15
N ALA A 57 4.52 -5.97 14.15
CA ALA A 57 4.01 -5.77 15.51
C ALA A 57 3.21 -4.46 15.69
N ALA A 58 3.32 -3.50 14.76
CA ALA A 58 2.68 -2.19 14.89
C ALA A 58 1.15 -2.30 15.06
N PRO A 59 0.50 -1.43 15.86
CA PRO A 59 -0.93 -1.50 16.09
C PRO A 59 -1.78 -1.26 14.85
N VAL A 60 -1.32 -0.40 13.92
CA VAL A 60 -1.95 -0.17 12.61
C VAL A 60 -0.87 -0.16 11.53
N LYS A 61 -1.06 -0.94 10.50
CA LYS A 61 -0.17 -1.01 9.34
C LYS A 61 -0.93 -1.06 8.03
N HIS A 62 -0.28 -0.60 7.00
CA HIS A 62 -0.79 -0.52 5.64
C HIS A 62 -0.10 -1.56 4.79
N LEU A 63 -0.85 -2.36 4.07
CA LEU A 63 -0.31 -3.33 3.11
C LEU A 63 -0.73 -2.97 1.69
N ASP A 64 0.23 -3.08 0.76
CA ASP A 64 0.01 -2.91 -0.68
C ASP A 64 0.97 -3.81 -1.46
N GLU A 65 0.71 -4.00 -2.75
CA GLU A 65 1.59 -4.72 -3.65
C GLU A 65 1.60 -4.10 -5.05
N THR A 66 2.74 -4.17 -5.71
CA THR A 66 2.87 -3.71 -7.09
C THR A 66 3.67 -4.69 -7.93
N GLY A 67 3.15 -5.00 -9.13
CA GLY A 67 3.84 -5.87 -10.07
C GLY A 67 4.97 -5.17 -10.80
N PHE A 68 6.05 -5.91 -11.06
CA PHE A 68 7.17 -5.50 -11.91
C PHE A 68 7.78 -6.73 -12.60
N ARG A 69 8.91 -6.57 -13.33
CA ARG A 69 9.54 -7.68 -14.05
C ARG A 69 11.02 -7.81 -13.70
N ILE A 70 11.48 -9.08 -13.60
CA ILE A 70 12.89 -9.45 -13.50
C ILE A 70 13.19 -10.41 -14.66
N GLY A 71 14.13 -10.08 -15.53
CA GLY A 71 14.44 -10.90 -16.69
C GLY A 71 13.21 -11.27 -17.55
N GLY A 72 12.24 -10.35 -17.65
CA GLY A 72 10.99 -10.58 -18.36
C GLY A 72 9.90 -11.31 -17.56
N LYS A 73 10.23 -11.98 -16.44
CA LYS A 73 9.27 -12.72 -15.59
C LYS A 73 8.57 -11.78 -14.60
N ALA A 74 7.26 -11.96 -14.42
CA ALA A 74 6.48 -11.19 -13.46
C ALA A 74 6.92 -11.47 -12.02
N GLN A 75 7.07 -10.41 -11.23
CA GLN A 75 7.42 -10.43 -9.82
C GLN A 75 6.56 -9.38 -9.09
N TRP A 76 6.52 -9.46 -7.77
CA TRP A 76 5.70 -8.62 -6.92
C TRP A 76 6.54 -7.97 -5.84
N LEU A 77 6.43 -6.65 -5.73
CA LEU A 77 6.96 -5.89 -4.59
C LEU A 77 5.83 -5.74 -3.58
N HIS A 78 5.98 -6.36 -2.44
CA HIS A 78 5.09 -6.20 -1.29
C HIS A 78 5.58 -5.05 -0.42
N ILE A 79 4.65 -4.23 0.01
CA ILE A 79 4.89 -3.04 0.82
C ILE A 79 4.13 -3.20 2.13
N ALA A 80 4.82 -3.00 3.24
CA ALA A 80 4.22 -2.88 4.55
C ALA A 80 4.69 -1.58 5.19
N SER A 81 3.76 -0.72 5.59
CA SER A 81 4.04 0.65 6.01
C SER A 81 3.32 1.02 7.30
N THR A 82 4.01 1.78 8.14
CA THR A 82 3.44 2.61 9.20
C THR A 82 3.74 4.08 8.92
N ILE A 83 3.32 4.97 9.79
CA ILE A 83 3.64 6.41 9.68
C ILE A 83 5.15 6.64 9.69
N LEU A 84 5.92 5.85 10.44
CA LEU A 84 7.35 6.02 10.65
C LEU A 84 8.23 5.00 9.92
N LEU A 85 7.68 3.88 9.45
CA LEU A 85 8.44 2.76 8.92
C LEU A 85 7.91 2.34 7.55
N THR A 86 8.79 1.79 6.71
CA THR A 86 8.40 1.10 5.46
C THR A 86 9.30 -0.10 5.23
N PHE A 87 8.70 -1.26 5.10
CA PHE A 87 9.34 -2.49 4.72
C PHE A 87 8.91 -2.92 3.31
N TYR A 88 9.89 -3.34 2.51
CA TYR A 88 9.66 -3.89 1.18
C TYR A 88 10.18 -5.32 1.09
N ARG A 89 9.46 -6.15 0.34
CA ARG A 89 9.89 -7.52 -0.01
C ARG A 89 9.51 -7.84 -1.45
N VAL A 90 10.43 -8.45 -2.18
CA VAL A 90 10.17 -9.02 -3.50
C VAL A 90 9.77 -10.49 -3.36
N ALA A 91 8.74 -10.90 -4.09
CA ALA A 91 8.31 -12.28 -4.18
C ALA A 91 7.88 -12.66 -5.60
N ALA A 92 8.09 -13.91 -5.98
CA ALA A 92 7.69 -14.46 -7.28
C ALA A 92 6.16 -14.62 -7.38
N LYS A 93 5.50 -14.84 -6.24
CA LYS A 93 4.04 -15.03 -6.17
C LYS A 93 3.36 -13.79 -5.63
N ARG A 94 2.26 -13.43 -6.26
CA ARG A 94 1.33 -12.42 -5.77
C ARG A 94 0.69 -12.87 -4.45
N GLY A 95 0.48 -11.93 -3.52
CA GLY A 95 -0.15 -12.24 -2.24
C GLY A 95 0.74 -12.94 -1.22
N SER A 96 2.08 -12.93 -1.41
CA SER A 96 3.03 -13.41 -0.41
C SER A 96 3.11 -12.42 0.74
N LEU A 97 2.22 -12.53 1.70
CA LEU A 97 2.10 -11.62 2.84
C LEU A 97 3.21 -11.84 3.88
N LEU A 98 3.37 -10.85 4.76
CA LEU A 98 4.21 -10.99 5.94
C LEU A 98 3.60 -12.00 6.90
N GLU A 99 4.44 -12.77 7.56
CA GLU A 99 4.05 -13.69 8.63
C GLU A 99 3.93 -12.95 9.97
N ASN A 100 3.21 -13.55 10.92
CA ASN A 100 3.08 -13.06 12.31
C ASN A 100 2.58 -11.61 12.42
N VAL A 101 1.78 -11.16 11.47
CA VAL A 101 1.17 -9.82 11.50
C VAL A 101 0.08 -9.78 12.57
N THR A 102 0.09 -8.73 13.40
CA THR A 102 -0.90 -8.50 14.47
C THR A 102 -1.61 -7.16 14.28
N GLY A 103 -2.62 -6.85 15.09
CA GLY A 103 -3.28 -5.54 15.08
C GLY A 103 -4.18 -5.30 13.87
N ILE A 104 -4.21 -4.05 13.38
CA ILE A 104 -5.09 -3.61 12.29
C ILE A 104 -4.31 -3.52 10.99
N VAL A 105 -4.84 -4.12 9.94
CA VAL A 105 -4.28 -4.11 8.58
C VAL A 105 -5.18 -3.28 7.66
N VAL A 106 -4.64 -2.18 7.14
CA VAL A 106 -5.30 -1.34 6.13
C VAL A 106 -4.89 -1.80 4.74
N HIS A 107 -5.86 -2.10 3.86
CA HIS A 107 -5.60 -2.60 2.50
C HIS A 107 -6.72 -2.28 1.51
N ASP A 108 -6.52 -2.57 0.23
CA ASP A 108 -7.44 -2.28 -0.89
C ASP A 108 -8.46 -3.39 -1.20
N HIS A 109 -8.84 -4.21 -0.22
CA HIS A 109 -9.70 -5.39 -0.41
C HIS A 109 -9.02 -6.54 -1.18
N TRP A 110 -7.69 -6.61 -1.20
CA TRP A 110 -6.98 -7.72 -1.82
C TRP A 110 -7.24 -9.04 -1.05
N LYS A 111 -7.74 -10.06 -1.76
CA LYS A 111 -8.17 -11.34 -1.12
C LYS A 111 -7.12 -12.00 -0.23
N PRO A 112 -5.81 -12.06 -0.59
CA PRO A 112 -4.81 -12.65 0.29
C PRO A 112 -4.71 -11.97 1.65
N CYS A 113 -5.01 -10.67 1.79
CA CYS A 113 -4.99 -10.01 3.10
C CYS A 113 -5.94 -10.68 4.09
N TYR A 114 -7.07 -11.21 3.63
CA TYR A 114 -8.03 -11.93 4.47
C TYR A 114 -7.58 -13.34 4.90
N THR A 115 -6.43 -13.81 4.41
CA THR A 115 -5.81 -15.05 4.92
C THR A 115 -4.99 -14.84 6.19
N LEU A 116 -4.70 -13.58 6.55
CA LEU A 116 -4.04 -13.23 7.80
C LEU A 116 -4.96 -13.54 8.96
N LYS A 117 -4.45 -14.34 9.91
CA LYS A 117 -5.20 -14.74 11.12
C LYS A 117 -4.90 -13.79 12.28
N GLY A 118 -5.89 -13.56 13.15
CA GLY A 118 -5.70 -12.76 14.36
C GLY A 118 -5.52 -11.26 14.12
N VAL A 119 -5.86 -10.75 12.91
CA VAL A 119 -5.82 -9.33 12.57
C VAL A 119 -7.23 -8.76 12.38
N LEU A 120 -7.37 -7.47 12.58
CA LEU A 120 -8.55 -6.70 12.18
C LEU A 120 -8.28 -6.04 10.83
N HIS A 121 -9.26 -6.09 9.92
CA HIS A 121 -9.12 -5.47 8.60
C HIS A 121 -9.74 -4.08 8.57
N ALA A 122 -9.10 -3.16 7.85
CA ALA A 122 -9.67 -1.85 7.50
C ALA A 122 -9.50 -1.63 5.99
N LEU A 123 -10.58 -1.24 5.31
CA LEU A 123 -10.57 -1.11 3.86
C LEU A 123 -10.30 0.31 3.41
N CYS A 124 -9.55 0.44 2.33
CA CYS A 124 -9.28 1.71 1.66
C CYS A 124 -10.56 2.25 1.02
N ASN A 125 -11.22 3.21 1.67
CA ASN A 125 -12.44 3.82 1.16
C ASN A 125 -12.22 4.70 -0.09
N ALA A 126 -10.97 5.10 -0.41
CA ALA A 126 -10.68 5.77 -1.67
C ALA A 126 -10.99 4.88 -2.89
N HIS A 127 -10.79 3.56 -2.78
CA HIS A 127 -11.18 2.61 -3.82
C HIS A 127 -12.70 2.53 -3.96
N HIS A 128 -13.42 2.43 -2.85
CA HIS A 128 -14.90 2.46 -2.87
C HIS A 128 -15.43 3.75 -3.48
N LEU A 129 -14.87 4.91 -3.13
CA LEU A 129 -15.28 6.20 -3.71
C LEU A 129 -15.02 6.28 -5.22
N ARG A 130 -13.94 5.68 -5.74
CA ARG A 130 -13.67 5.62 -7.20
C ARG A 130 -14.70 4.75 -7.91
N GLU A 131 -15.02 3.56 -7.38
CA GLU A 131 -16.04 2.68 -7.94
C GLU A 131 -17.43 3.30 -7.88
N LEU A 132 -17.80 3.91 -6.74
CA LEU A 132 -19.06 4.65 -6.59
C LEU A 132 -19.18 5.81 -7.58
N LYS A 133 -18.07 6.51 -7.85
CA LYS A 133 -18.04 7.59 -8.84
C LYS A 133 -18.42 7.09 -10.24
N VAL A 134 -17.89 5.95 -10.67
CA VAL A 134 -18.23 5.33 -11.96
C VAL A 134 -19.71 4.97 -12.01
N LEU A 135 -20.27 4.39 -10.95
CA LEU A 135 -21.71 4.04 -10.88
C LEU A 135 -22.61 5.27 -10.93
N VAL A 136 -22.20 6.37 -10.29
CA VAL A 136 -22.94 7.64 -10.34
C VAL A 136 -22.87 8.29 -11.73
N GLU A 137 -21.70 8.36 -12.33
CA GLU A 137 -21.47 9.09 -13.57
C GLU A 137 -21.94 8.33 -14.82
N ILE A 138 -21.78 7.00 -14.83
CA ILE A 138 -22.08 6.15 -15.99
C ILE A 138 -23.43 5.44 -15.81
N GLU A 139 -23.58 4.68 -14.73
CA GLU A 139 -24.77 3.85 -14.49
C GLU A 139 -25.95 4.62 -13.90
N LYS A 140 -25.74 5.87 -13.42
CA LYS A 140 -26.77 6.75 -12.82
C LYS A 140 -27.49 6.12 -11.63
N GLU A 141 -26.79 5.34 -10.82
CA GLU A 141 -27.38 4.65 -9.66
C GLU A 141 -27.47 5.57 -8.44
N ASP A 142 -28.67 5.88 -7.97
CA ASP A 142 -28.91 6.84 -6.86
C ASP A 142 -28.33 6.37 -5.52
N TRP A 143 -28.42 5.07 -5.22
CA TRP A 143 -27.82 4.52 -4.00
C TRP A 143 -26.30 4.76 -3.95
N ALA A 144 -25.63 4.72 -5.11
CA ALA A 144 -24.18 4.96 -5.20
C ALA A 144 -23.84 6.42 -4.86
N LEU A 145 -24.66 7.37 -5.29
CA LEU A 145 -24.54 8.78 -4.93
C LEU A 145 -24.75 9.01 -3.43
N GLN A 146 -25.77 8.37 -2.85
CA GLN A 146 -26.04 8.44 -1.41
C GLN A 146 -24.87 7.87 -0.60
N MET A 147 -24.35 6.69 -0.96
CA MET A 147 -23.20 6.06 -0.31
C MET A 147 -21.93 6.93 -0.44
N GLN A 148 -21.67 7.49 -1.63
CA GLN A 148 -20.53 8.38 -1.84
C GLN A 148 -20.58 9.61 -0.92
N ARG A 149 -21.76 10.23 -0.81
CA ARG A 149 -21.99 11.39 0.08
C ARG A 149 -21.82 11.01 1.55
N LEU A 150 -22.36 9.84 1.96
CA LEU A 150 -22.24 9.35 3.32
C LEU A 150 -20.78 9.12 3.70
N LEU A 151 -20.02 8.37 2.88
CA LEU A 151 -18.60 8.08 3.15
C LEU A 151 -17.74 9.35 3.20
N ARG A 152 -17.99 10.34 2.33
CA ARG A 152 -17.28 11.62 2.37
C ARG A 152 -17.56 12.41 3.64
N ARG A 153 -18.83 12.49 4.07
CA ARG A 153 -19.23 13.16 5.33
C ARG A 153 -18.65 12.45 6.54
N ALA A 154 -18.67 11.11 6.54
CA ALA A 154 -18.08 10.29 7.58
C ALA A 154 -16.55 10.50 7.67
N CYS A 155 -15.86 10.56 6.51
CA CYS A 155 -14.44 10.88 6.44
C CYS A 155 -14.14 12.26 7.04
N HIS A 156 -14.92 13.29 6.66
CA HIS A 156 -14.75 14.64 7.17
C HIS A 156 -14.95 14.70 8.70
N ALA A 157 -15.99 14.08 9.22
CA ALA A 157 -16.24 14.01 10.65
C ALA A 157 -15.10 13.31 11.41
N ALA A 158 -14.59 12.19 10.88
CA ALA A 158 -13.46 11.47 11.48
C ALA A 158 -12.15 12.26 11.40
N SER A 159 -11.92 13.03 10.33
CA SER A 159 -10.74 13.89 10.20
C SER A 159 -10.79 15.06 11.20
N LEU A 160 -11.93 15.73 11.31
CA LEU A 160 -12.12 16.81 12.27
C LEU A 160 -11.96 16.34 13.72
N ALA A 161 -12.52 15.16 14.05
CA ALA A 161 -12.38 14.58 15.38
C ALA A 161 -10.90 14.32 15.74
N ARG A 162 -10.10 13.82 14.76
CA ARG A 162 -8.64 13.62 14.96
C ARG A 162 -7.87 14.94 15.10
N GLU A 163 -8.21 15.95 14.30
CA GLU A 163 -7.59 17.28 14.39
C GLU A 163 -7.83 17.95 15.74
N LEU A 164 -8.99 17.69 16.33
CA LEU A 164 -9.37 18.20 17.66
C LEU A 164 -8.99 17.25 18.81
N ASP A 165 -8.32 16.13 18.50
CA ASP A 165 -7.96 15.07 19.46
C ASP A 165 -9.15 14.59 20.31
N VAL A 166 -10.31 14.43 19.69
CA VAL A 166 -11.53 13.95 20.34
C VAL A 166 -12.07 12.70 19.67
N ALA A 167 -12.72 11.83 20.43
CA ALA A 167 -13.44 10.68 19.88
C ALA A 167 -14.77 11.12 19.22
N LEU A 168 -15.13 10.43 18.12
CA LEU A 168 -16.47 10.59 17.56
C LEU A 168 -17.53 10.15 18.57
N LYS A 169 -18.63 10.93 18.68
CA LYS A 169 -19.75 10.57 19.55
C LYS A 169 -20.36 9.24 19.12
N PRO A 170 -20.60 8.28 20.04
CA PRO A 170 -21.19 6.99 19.70
C PRO A 170 -22.52 7.10 18.95
N SER A 171 -23.34 8.11 19.28
CA SER A 171 -24.60 8.41 18.58
C SER A 171 -24.41 8.76 17.11
N LEU A 172 -23.35 9.50 16.77
CA LEU A 172 -23.01 9.85 15.39
C LEU A 172 -22.53 8.61 14.62
N ILE A 173 -21.67 7.79 15.24
CA ILE A 173 -21.23 6.51 14.66
C ILE A 173 -22.42 5.61 14.36
N ALA A 174 -23.34 5.47 15.31
CA ALA A 174 -24.55 4.67 15.15
C ALA A 174 -25.48 5.23 14.05
N LEU A 175 -25.58 6.55 13.93
CA LEU A 175 -26.37 7.20 12.87
C LEU A 175 -25.78 6.91 11.49
N ILE A 176 -24.45 7.07 11.32
CA ILE A 176 -23.75 6.78 10.07
C ILE A 176 -23.92 5.29 9.73
N ALA A 177 -23.74 4.40 10.69
CA ALA A 177 -23.87 2.96 10.50
C ALA A 177 -25.28 2.57 10.04
N ARG A 178 -26.34 3.09 10.68
CA ARG A 178 -27.73 2.85 10.26
C ARG A 178 -28.00 3.36 8.85
N ARG A 179 -27.50 4.56 8.52
CA ARG A 179 -27.68 5.12 7.16
C ARG A 179 -26.93 4.30 6.11
N TYR A 180 -25.72 3.82 6.46
CA TYR A 180 -24.96 2.91 5.60
C TYR A 180 -25.75 1.64 5.30
N ASP A 181 -26.30 0.99 6.32
CA ASP A 181 -27.06 -0.24 6.20
C ASP A 181 -28.32 -0.04 5.33
N ALA A 182 -29.03 1.07 5.52
CA ALA A 182 -30.20 1.41 4.72
C ALA A 182 -29.82 1.57 3.22
N ILE A 183 -28.75 2.32 2.91
CA ILE A 183 -28.31 2.52 1.53
C ILE A 183 -27.88 1.19 0.89
N VAL A 184 -27.21 0.31 1.64
CA VAL A 184 -26.85 -1.02 1.14
C VAL A 184 -28.09 -1.87 0.86
N ALA A 185 -29.08 -1.85 1.74
CA ALA A 185 -30.35 -2.56 1.56
C ALA A 185 -31.13 -2.07 0.33
N ASP A 186 -31.26 -0.74 0.18
CA ASP A 186 -31.94 -0.10 -0.96
C ASP A 186 -31.23 -0.47 -2.29
N GLY A 187 -29.89 -0.41 -2.32
CA GLY A 187 -29.11 -0.78 -3.49
C GLY A 187 -29.21 -2.26 -3.84
N LEU A 188 -29.23 -3.15 -2.85
CA LEU A 188 -29.43 -4.59 -3.10
C LEU A 188 -30.82 -4.86 -3.64
N ALA A 189 -31.87 -4.25 -3.09
CA ALA A 189 -33.25 -4.34 -3.58
C ALA A 189 -33.35 -3.85 -5.03
N PHE A 190 -32.73 -2.68 -5.34
CA PHE A 190 -32.65 -2.16 -6.71
C PHE A 190 -32.06 -3.19 -7.68
N HIS A 191 -30.92 -3.81 -7.35
CA HIS A 191 -30.29 -4.79 -8.24
C HIS A 191 -31.04 -6.12 -8.32
N GLN A 192 -31.75 -6.54 -7.27
CA GLN A 192 -32.60 -7.72 -7.27
C GLN A 192 -33.80 -7.58 -8.20
N ALA A 193 -34.35 -6.35 -8.29
CA ALA A 193 -35.45 -6.04 -9.20
C ALA A 193 -35.03 -5.97 -10.68
N GLN A 194 -33.72 -5.87 -10.98
CA GLN A 194 -33.22 -5.78 -12.35
C GLN A 194 -33.19 -7.14 -13.03
N PRO A 195 -33.48 -7.21 -14.35
CA PRO A 195 -33.35 -8.45 -15.13
C PRO A 195 -31.97 -9.06 -15.01
N ALA A 196 -31.89 -10.37 -14.92
CA ALA A 196 -30.61 -11.08 -14.86
C ALA A 196 -29.80 -10.86 -16.14
N LEU A 197 -28.48 -10.60 -15.99
CA LEU A 197 -27.58 -10.48 -17.15
C LEU A 197 -27.46 -11.81 -17.89
N THR A 198 -27.36 -11.76 -19.21
CA THR A 198 -27.19 -12.92 -20.08
C THR A 198 -25.83 -13.58 -19.83
N LYS A 199 -25.77 -14.90 -19.80
CA LYS A 199 -24.49 -15.61 -19.75
C LYS A 199 -23.75 -15.45 -21.07
N THR A 200 -22.52 -14.98 -21.00
CA THR A 200 -21.62 -14.88 -22.15
C THR A 200 -20.86 -16.17 -22.44
N ARG A 201 -20.82 -17.10 -21.45
CA ARG A 201 -20.14 -18.40 -21.56
C ARG A 201 -21.05 -19.53 -21.05
N PRO A 202 -21.02 -20.75 -21.64
CA PRO A 202 -21.87 -21.88 -21.22
C PRO A 202 -21.63 -22.29 -19.77
N ARG A 203 -20.33 -22.26 -19.34
CA ARG A 203 -19.91 -22.66 -17.99
C ARG A 203 -19.62 -21.44 -17.14
N GLY A 204 -19.82 -21.57 -15.82
CA GLY A 204 -19.53 -20.54 -14.83
C GLY A 204 -20.78 -19.87 -14.25
N ARG A 205 -20.54 -19.00 -13.24
CA ARG A 205 -21.60 -18.22 -12.58
C ARG A 205 -22.13 -17.14 -13.53
N ARG A 206 -23.43 -16.83 -13.42
CA ARG A 206 -23.98 -15.65 -14.14
C ARG A 206 -23.23 -14.38 -13.74
N PRO A 207 -22.91 -13.50 -14.71
CA PRO A 207 -22.29 -12.22 -14.40
C PRO A 207 -23.25 -11.37 -13.56
N ARG A 208 -22.71 -10.55 -12.68
CA ARG A 208 -23.44 -9.54 -11.92
C ARG A 208 -23.01 -8.15 -12.38
N ARG A 209 -23.93 -7.19 -12.26
CA ARG A 209 -23.60 -5.76 -12.47
C ARG A 209 -22.51 -5.30 -11.51
N ALA A 210 -21.74 -4.32 -11.92
CA ALA A 210 -20.63 -3.77 -11.12
C ALA A 210 -21.16 -3.24 -9.76
N GLY A 211 -22.26 -2.49 -9.78
CA GLY A 211 -22.92 -1.99 -8.57
C GLY A 211 -23.35 -3.09 -7.61
N HIS A 212 -23.93 -4.19 -8.14
CA HIS A 212 -24.31 -5.34 -7.30
C HIS A 212 -23.09 -5.99 -6.62
N ASN A 213 -21.97 -6.15 -7.35
CA ASN A 213 -20.74 -6.70 -6.75
C ASN A 213 -20.15 -5.78 -5.68
N LEU A 214 -20.21 -4.46 -5.90
CA LEU A 214 -19.78 -3.48 -4.91
C LEU A 214 -20.63 -3.54 -3.65
N LEU A 215 -21.97 -3.57 -3.79
CA LEU A 215 -22.91 -3.69 -2.66
C LEU A 215 -22.69 -4.94 -1.82
N LEU A 216 -22.51 -6.10 -2.48
CA LEU A 216 -22.19 -7.34 -1.76
C LEU A 216 -20.89 -7.23 -0.95
N ARG A 217 -19.89 -6.56 -1.52
CA ARG A 217 -18.62 -6.32 -0.82
C ARG A 217 -18.81 -5.36 0.35
N LEU A 218 -19.53 -4.26 0.15
CA LEU A 218 -19.85 -3.29 1.20
C LEU A 218 -20.66 -3.94 2.33
N SER A 219 -21.62 -4.80 2.00
CA SER A 219 -22.40 -5.57 2.98
C SER A 219 -21.52 -6.55 3.76
N THR A 220 -20.76 -7.39 3.07
CA THR A 220 -19.93 -8.44 3.69
C THR A 220 -18.84 -7.87 4.59
N HIS A 221 -18.21 -6.76 4.18
CA HIS A 221 -17.08 -6.13 4.86
C HIS A 221 -17.45 -4.83 5.57
N ARG A 222 -18.71 -4.70 5.98
CA ARG A 222 -19.24 -3.50 6.64
C ARG A 222 -18.36 -2.98 7.78
N GLN A 223 -17.93 -3.86 8.66
CA GLN A 223 -17.08 -3.47 9.80
C GLN A 223 -15.72 -2.94 9.34
N ASP A 224 -15.14 -3.57 8.33
CA ASP A 224 -13.82 -3.18 7.79
C ASP A 224 -13.90 -1.84 7.05
N VAL A 225 -15.02 -1.56 6.35
CA VAL A 225 -15.28 -0.28 5.67
C VAL A 225 -15.46 0.86 6.67
N LEU A 226 -16.14 0.61 7.79
CA LEU A 226 -16.49 1.63 8.80
C LEU A 226 -15.51 1.69 9.98
N ARG A 227 -14.45 0.87 10.01
CA ARG A 227 -13.52 0.79 11.15
C ARG A 227 -12.87 2.13 11.50
N PHE A 228 -12.63 3.00 10.51
CA PHE A 228 -12.06 4.33 10.71
C PHE A 228 -12.93 5.28 11.56
N LEU A 229 -14.20 4.94 11.78
CA LEU A 229 -15.10 5.69 12.68
C LEU A 229 -14.96 5.24 14.13
N ALA A 230 -14.69 3.93 14.34
CA ALA A 230 -14.62 3.34 15.66
C ALA A 230 -13.21 3.43 16.29
N ASP A 231 -12.17 3.43 15.45
CA ASP A 231 -10.78 3.53 15.89
C ASP A 231 -10.10 4.75 15.23
N PRO A 232 -9.76 5.81 16.00
CA PRO A 232 -9.15 7.02 15.46
C PRO A 232 -7.76 6.81 14.84
N ARG A 233 -7.08 5.70 15.17
CA ARG A 233 -5.79 5.32 14.57
C ARG A 233 -5.94 4.86 13.12
N VAL A 234 -7.12 4.38 12.73
CA VAL A 234 -7.39 3.83 11.40
C VAL A 234 -7.70 4.95 10.41
N PRO A 235 -6.87 5.14 9.38
CA PRO A 235 -7.14 6.14 8.36
C PRO A 235 -8.27 5.70 7.42
N PHE A 236 -8.87 6.68 6.74
CA PHE A 236 -9.91 6.45 5.73
C PHE A 236 -9.38 5.77 4.46
N THR A 237 -8.08 5.88 4.18
CA THR A 237 -7.44 5.40 2.93
C THR A 237 -6.18 4.62 3.18
N ASN A 238 -5.77 3.79 2.18
CA ASN A 238 -4.48 3.10 2.16
C ASN A 238 -3.36 3.93 1.47
N ASN A 239 -3.53 5.24 1.33
CA ASN A 239 -2.61 6.11 0.59
C ASN A 239 -1.15 6.02 1.07
N LEU A 240 -0.90 5.61 2.31
CA LEU A 240 0.45 5.49 2.86
C LEU A 240 1.25 4.43 2.10
N ALA A 241 0.76 3.19 2.06
CA ALA A 241 1.43 2.11 1.32
C ALA A 241 1.37 2.32 -0.20
N GLU A 242 0.25 2.84 -0.73
CA GLU A 242 0.14 3.19 -2.16
C GLU A 242 1.22 4.20 -2.58
N ARG A 243 1.47 5.23 -1.77
CA ARG A 243 2.51 6.24 -2.03
C ARG A 243 3.90 5.63 -1.97
N ASP A 244 4.15 4.76 -0.97
CA ASP A 244 5.42 4.06 -0.84
C ASP A 244 5.66 3.12 -2.02
N GLY A 245 4.61 2.52 -2.60
CA GLY A 245 4.68 1.67 -3.80
C GLY A 245 4.92 2.43 -5.12
N ARG A 246 4.57 3.70 -5.18
CA ARG A 246 4.71 4.51 -6.43
C ARG A 246 6.13 4.61 -6.93
N MET A 247 7.13 4.54 -6.05
CA MET A 247 8.53 4.59 -6.45
C MET A 247 8.91 3.42 -7.38
N MET A 248 8.29 2.24 -7.26
CA MET A 248 8.53 1.14 -8.20
C MET A 248 8.00 1.48 -9.60
N LYS A 249 6.84 2.14 -9.69
CA LYS A 249 6.31 2.63 -10.98
C LYS A 249 7.19 3.69 -11.60
N LEU A 250 7.76 4.58 -10.78
CA LEU A 250 8.73 5.58 -11.23
C LEU A 250 10.00 4.88 -11.75
N ARG A 251 10.55 3.93 -10.99
CA ARG A 251 11.69 3.13 -11.41
C ARG A 251 11.46 2.42 -12.74
N GLN A 252 10.29 1.81 -12.94
CA GLN A 252 9.92 1.17 -14.20
C GLN A 252 9.94 2.15 -15.38
N LYS A 253 9.53 3.40 -15.18
CA LYS A 253 9.55 4.45 -16.20
C LYS A 253 10.98 4.95 -16.51
N ILE A 254 11.84 5.06 -15.51
CA ILE A 254 13.21 5.62 -15.63
C ILE A 254 14.20 4.57 -16.11
N SER A 255 14.18 3.38 -15.50
CA SER A 255 15.21 2.34 -15.69
C SER A 255 14.67 0.99 -16.16
N GLY A 256 13.37 0.88 -16.43
CA GLY A 256 12.74 -0.39 -16.77
C GLY A 256 12.65 -1.35 -15.60
N GLY A 257 12.61 -2.65 -15.88
CA GLY A 257 12.67 -3.71 -14.87
C GLY A 257 14.10 -4.04 -14.45
N PHE A 258 14.23 -5.04 -13.59
CA PHE A 258 15.53 -5.61 -13.27
C PHE A 258 15.91 -6.66 -14.31
N ARG A 259 17.20 -6.68 -14.71
CA ARG A 259 17.73 -7.70 -15.61
C ARG A 259 18.02 -9.00 -14.87
N PHE A 260 18.57 -8.89 -13.65
CA PHE A 260 19.05 -9.98 -12.82
C PHE A 260 18.39 -9.98 -11.45
N GLU A 261 18.29 -11.17 -10.85
CA GLU A 261 17.68 -11.35 -9.53
C GLU A 261 18.48 -10.66 -8.40
N ALA A 262 19.82 -10.61 -8.50
CA ALA A 262 20.64 -9.98 -7.49
C ALA A 262 20.23 -8.54 -7.21
N GLY A 263 20.21 -7.67 -8.22
CA GLY A 263 19.79 -6.27 -8.04
C GLY A 263 18.33 -6.10 -7.58
N ALA A 264 17.47 -7.11 -7.87
CA ALA A 264 16.09 -7.11 -7.39
C ALA A 264 15.98 -7.54 -5.91
N LYS A 265 16.96 -8.30 -5.38
CA LYS A 265 17.05 -8.66 -3.95
C LYS A 265 17.63 -7.51 -3.12
N ASP A 266 18.62 -6.80 -3.63
CA ASP A 266 19.23 -5.66 -2.95
C ASP A 266 18.26 -4.48 -2.79
N PHE A 267 17.48 -4.27 -3.83
CA PHE A 267 16.57 -3.11 -3.92
C PHE A 267 15.60 -2.98 -2.75
N PRO A 268 14.83 -4.00 -2.33
CA PRO A 268 13.89 -3.88 -1.21
C PRO A 268 14.58 -3.59 0.12
N VAL A 269 15.76 -4.15 0.35
CA VAL A 269 16.53 -3.92 1.59
C VAL A 269 16.94 -2.45 1.68
N ILE A 270 17.62 -1.94 0.64
CA ILE A 270 18.08 -0.55 0.61
C ILE A 270 16.88 0.42 0.61
N ARG A 271 15.80 0.09 -0.11
CA ARG A 271 14.59 0.93 -0.11
C ARG A 271 13.87 0.94 1.23
N SER A 272 13.89 -0.15 1.99
CA SER A 272 13.36 -0.17 3.36
C SER A 272 14.10 0.82 4.24
N ALA A 273 15.44 0.84 4.17
CA ALA A 273 16.25 1.80 4.90
C ALA A 273 15.98 3.25 4.45
N LEU A 274 15.98 3.53 3.15
CA LEU A 274 15.76 4.87 2.60
C LEU A 274 14.36 5.43 2.88
N SER A 275 13.33 4.59 2.73
CA SER A 275 11.95 5.01 2.96
C SER A 275 11.67 5.23 4.45
N THR A 276 12.24 4.37 5.31
CA THR A 276 12.19 4.53 6.76
C THR A 276 12.95 5.78 7.19
N ALA A 277 14.18 6.00 6.70
CA ALA A 277 14.96 7.20 7.00
C ALA A 277 14.17 8.49 6.70
N ARG A 278 13.50 8.54 5.55
CA ARG A 278 12.65 9.68 5.18
C ARG A 278 11.49 9.89 6.16
N LYS A 279 10.83 8.83 6.59
CA LYS A 279 9.72 8.89 7.56
C LYS A 279 10.20 9.26 8.95
N GLN A 280 11.41 8.84 9.32
CA GLN A 280 12.07 9.19 10.58
C GLN A 280 12.62 10.64 10.59
N GLY A 281 12.63 11.32 9.44
CA GLY A 281 13.23 12.65 9.28
C GLY A 281 14.76 12.65 9.25
N TRP A 282 15.38 11.52 8.89
CA TRP A 282 16.85 11.39 8.83
C TRP A 282 17.39 11.85 7.47
N GLU A 283 18.60 12.41 7.51
CA GLU A 283 19.34 12.71 6.30
C GLU A 283 19.69 11.44 5.51
N ILE A 284 19.29 11.39 4.24
CA ILE A 284 19.40 10.18 3.41
C ILE A 284 20.85 9.76 3.17
N LEU A 285 21.76 10.72 2.88
CA LEU A 285 23.16 10.39 2.65
C LEU A 285 23.84 9.98 3.95
N ALA A 286 23.57 10.66 5.05
CA ALA A 286 24.08 10.27 6.38
C ALA A 286 23.58 8.88 6.78
N THR A 287 22.33 8.55 6.48
CA THR A 287 21.79 7.18 6.68
C THR A 287 22.58 6.14 5.91
N LEU A 288 22.84 6.37 4.61
CA LEU A 288 23.55 5.42 3.76
C LEU A 288 25.04 5.24 4.12
N THR A 289 25.67 6.20 4.79
CA THR A 289 27.07 6.16 5.21
C THR A 289 27.24 5.79 6.68
N GLY A 290 26.19 5.98 7.47
CA GLY A 290 26.17 5.69 8.91
C GLY A 290 26.19 4.20 9.24
N ASP A 291 26.40 3.91 10.51
CA ASP A 291 26.32 2.56 11.06
C ASP A 291 24.84 2.12 11.21
N PRO A 292 24.43 0.99 10.59
CA PRO A 292 23.06 0.48 10.73
C PRO A 292 22.65 0.14 12.16
N ASP A 293 23.58 -0.33 13.01
CA ASP A 293 23.25 -0.65 14.41
C ASP A 293 22.92 0.60 15.21
N HIS A 294 23.61 1.71 14.95
CA HIS A 294 23.26 3.00 15.51
C HIS A 294 21.90 3.50 15.00
N LEU A 295 21.55 3.24 13.74
CA LEU A 295 20.25 3.56 13.18
C LEU A 295 19.13 2.73 13.81
N ILE A 296 19.38 1.44 14.07
CA ILE A 296 18.45 0.57 14.80
C ILE A 296 18.19 1.11 16.21
N ALA A 297 19.24 1.48 16.94
CA ALA A 297 19.12 1.99 18.31
C ALA A 297 18.25 3.26 18.42
N LYS A 298 18.20 4.11 17.40
CA LYS A 298 17.39 5.34 17.37
C LYS A 298 16.07 5.20 16.61
N LEU A 299 15.72 3.99 16.13
CA LEU A 299 14.51 3.73 15.36
C LEU A 299 13.27 3.92 16.23
N ARG A 300 12.41 4.86 15.83
CA ARG A 300 11.12 5.04 16.48
C ARG A 300 10.13 4.01 15.89
N PRO A 301 9.51 3.15 16.72
CA PRO A 301 8.46 2.25 16.25
C PRO A 301 7.26 3.06 15.75
N GLY A 302 6.51 2.50 14.82
CA GLY A 302 5.35 3.16 14.19
C GLY A 302 4.03 2.92 14.92
#